data_1df27446362ee11fc8940d08f95e40b9
#
_entry.id   1df27446362ee11fc8940d08f95e40b9
#
_cell.length_a   1.000
_cell.length_b   1.000
_cell.length_c   1.000
_cell.angle_alpha   90.00
_cell.angle_beta   90.00
_cell.angle_gamma   90.00
#
_symmetry.space_group_name_H-M   'P 1'
#
loop_
_entity.id
_entity.type
_entity.pdbx_description
1 polymer ?
#
loop_
_entity_poly.entity_id
_entity_poly.type
_entity_poly.pdbx_seq_one_letter_code
_entity_poly.pdbx_strand_id
1 'polypeptide(L)'
;EEALKEAEVTLKDIDAVAVTYGPGLVGALLVGVAEAKAIAYAAGLPLVGVHHIEGHISANYIEHPELEPPFLCLVASGGHTHLVCVKDYGKYEILGRTRDDAAGEAYDKVARAIGLGYPGGPKIDRIAREGNPDAIKFPKANVDGAKYDFSFSGLKSAVLNYINGCKMKGESFDPADIAASFQKAVVEVLVEKSMQAAEDYSMRKFAIAGGVASNTALRTAMEAACAKRGIQFYHPSPIYCTDNAAMIGAAGFYEYLAGTRHGWDLNAVPNLKLGER
;
A
#
# COMPACT_ATOMS: atom_id res chain seq x y z
N GLU A 1 -8.16 12.85 22.29
CA GLU A 1 -9.37 13.48 22.87
C GLU A 1 -10.42 13.78 21.80
N GLU A 2 -10.03 14.42 20.67
CA GLU A 2 -10.95 14.82 19.61
C GLU A 2 -11.69 13.61 19.00
N ALA A 3 -10.98 12.51 18.68
CA ALA A 3 -11.57 11.29 18.15
C ALA A 3 -12.59 10.65 19.10
N LEU A 4 -12.31 10.62 20.41
CA LEU A 4 -13.26 10.12 21.41
C LEU A 4 -14.50 11.00 21.49
N LYS A 5 -14.32 12.32 21.43
CA LYS A 5 -15.42 13.28 21.44
C LYS A 5 -16.29 13.16 20.19
N GLU A 6 -15.69 13.00 19.01
CA GLU A 6 -16.40 12.83 17.75
C GLU A 6 -17.18 11.51 17.72
N ALA A 7 -16.59 10.46 18.30
CA ALA A 7 -17.24 9.15 18.43
C ALA A 7 -18.28 9.09 19.57
N GLU A 8 -18.42 10.14 20.37
CA GLU A 8 -19.31 10.21 21.56
C GLU A 8 -19.02 9.10 22.58
N VAL A 9 -17.75 8.70 22.73
CA VAL A 9 -17.28 7.66 23.68
C VAL A 9 -16.20 8.21 24.61
N THR A 10 -15.94 7.46 25.68
CA THR A 10 -14.88 7.71 26.66
C THR A 10 -13.88 6.54 26.68
N LEU A 11 -12.76 6.69 27.37
CA LEU A 11 -11.80 5.56 27.53
C LEU A 11 -12.40 4.35 28.28
N LYS A 12 -13.53 4.51 28.98
CA LYS A 12 -14.24 3.40 29.64
C LYS A 12 -15.00 2.49 28.67
N ASP A 13 -15.26 3.01 27.47
CA ASP A 13 -15.98 2.32 26.42
C ASP A 13 -15.01 1.64 25.43
N ILE A 14 -13.68 1.71 25.70
CA ILE A 14 -12.61 1.18 24.86
C ILE A 14 -12.12 -0.15 25.46
N ASP A 15 -11.94 -1.17 24.61
CA ASP A 15 -11.48 -2.50 25.02
C ASP A 15 -9.95 -2.67 24.95
N ALA A 16 -9.26 -1.92 24.08
CA ALA A 16 -7.82 -2.00 23.89
C ALA A 16 -7.25 -0.74 23.23
N VAL A 17 -5.95 -0.53 23.35
CA VAL A 17 -5.20 0.50 22.62
C VAL A 17 -4.32 -0.19 21.60
N ALA A 18 -4.57 0.06 20.31
CA ALA A 18 -3.77 -0.43 19.21
C ALA A 18 -2.77 0.64 18.74
N VAL A 19 -1.53 0.23 18.44
CA VAL A 19 -0.49 1.17 17.99
C VAL A 19 0.46 0.52 16.99
N THR A 20 0.83 1.25 15.96
CA THR A 20 1.90 0.84 15.05
C THR A 20 3.23 0.83 15.79
N TYR A 21 3.90 -0.33 15.84
CA TYR A 21 5.25 -0.43 16.42
C TYR A 21 6.33 -0.74 15.38
N GLY A 22 5.96 -1.00 14.13
CA GLY A 22 6.85 -1.24 12.99
C GLY A 22 6.09 -1.70 11.74
N PRO A 23 6.76 -1.70 10.58
CA PRO A 23 7.96 -0.92 10.28
C PRO A 23 7.66 0.59 10.15
N GLY A 24 8.72 1.42 10.14
CA GLY A 24 8.59 2.86 9.94
C GLY A 24 9.75 3.68 10.49
N LEU A 25 9.63 4.99 10.43
CA LEU A 25 10.61 5.92 10.98
C LEU A 25 10.66 5.79 12.51
N VAL A 26 11.83 5.44 13.04
CA VAL A 26 12.02 5.13 14.46
C VAL A 26 11.50 6.23 15.39
N GLY A 27 11.76 7.50 15.07
CA GLY A 27 11.29 8.64 15.89
C GLY A 27 9.76 8.71 15.95
N ALA A 28 9.08 8.54 14.83
CA ALA A 28 7.61 8.54 14.78
C ALA A 28 7.02 7.33 15.54
N LEU A 29 7.60 6.15 15.35
CA LEU A 29 7.17 4.94 16.06
C LEU A 29 7.32 5.08 17.57
N LEU A 30 8.45 5.63 18.05
CA LEU A 30 8.71 5.84 19.49
C LEU A 30 7.69 6.78 20.11
N VAL A 31 7.33 7.87 19.44
CA VAL A 31 6.29 8.80 19.91
C VAL A 31 4.95 8.10 20.04
N GLY A 32 4.51 7.38 18.98
CA GLY A 32 3.26 6.65 18.99
C GLY A 32 3.20 5.56 20.06
N VAL A 33 4.24 4.76 20.17
CA VAL A 33 4.34 3.68 21.18
C VAL A 33 4.36 4.22 22.59
N ALA A 34 5.08 5.33 22.85
CA ALA A 34 5.11 5.95 24.18
C ALA A 34 3.74 6.48 24.60
N GLU A 35 3.05 7.19 23.70
CA GLU A 35 1.71 7.72 23.94
C GLU A 35 0.68 6.61 24.16
N ALA A 36 0.68 5.58 23.30
CA ALA A 36 -0.20 4.43 23.45
C ALA A 36 -0.02 3.68 24.78
N LYS A 37 1.24 3.51 25.22
CA LYS A 37 1.56 2.95 26.53
C LYS A 37 0.99 3.81 27.65
N ALA A 38 1.16 5.13 27.58
CA ALA A 38 0.67 6.03 28.62
C ALA A 38 -0.87 5.97 28.73
N ILE A 39 -1.58 5.97 27.61
CA ILE A 39 -3.04 5.84 27.57
C ILE A 39 -3.48 4.48 28.13
N ALA A 40 -2.89 3.39 27.62
CA ALA A 40 -3.22 2.03 28.05
C ALA A 40 -2.98 1.83 29.56
N TYR A 41 -1.84 2.34 30.08
CA TYR A 41 -1.50 2.25 31.49
C TYR A 41 -2.49 3.03 32.36
N ALA A 42 -2.76 4.29 32.00
CA ALA A 42 -3.64 5.15 32.76
C ALA A 42 -5.11 4.67 32.78
N ALA A 43 -5.56 4.06 31.68
CA ALA A 43 -6.93 3.54 31.55
C ALA A 43 -7.08 2.07 31.99
N GLY A 44 -5.98 1.36 32.29
CA GLY A 44 -6.00 -0.06 32.62
C GLY A 44 -6.37 -0.96 31.43
N LEU A 45 -6.05 -0.51 30.20
CA LEU A 45 -6.42 -1.18 28.95
C LEU A 45 -5.28 -2.06 28.42
N PRO A 46 -5.59 -3.16 27.75
CA PRO A 46 -4.61 -3.94 26.99
C PRO A 46 -3.94 -3.10 25.89
N LEU A 47 -2.64 -3.31 25.71
CA LEU A 47 -1.86 -2.73 24.61
C LEU A 47 -1.66 -3.75 23.50
N VAL A 48 -1.95 -3.35 22.25
CA VAL A 48 -1.81 -4.20 21.07
C VAL A 48 -0.89 -3.51 20.06
N GLY A 49 0.31 -4.08 19.87
CA GLY A 49 1.22 -3.65 18.81
C GLY A 49 0.74 -4.15 17.44
N VAL A 50 0.73 -3.28 16.45
CA VAL A 50 0.27 -3.56 15.10
C VAL A 50 1.39 -3.34 14.10
N HIS A 51 1.52 -4.24 13.15
CA HIS A 51 2.42 -4.08 12.02
C HIS A 51 1.79 -3.15 10.98
N HIS A 52 2.51 -2.12 10.52
CA HIS A 52 2.00 -1.09 9.60
C HIS A 52 1.38 -1.66 8.31
N ILE A 53 2.06 -2.66 7.69
CA ILE A 53 1.56 -3.28 6.46
C ILE A 53 0.31 -4.13 6.71
N GLU A 54 0.20 -4.77 7.87
CA GLU A 54 -1.04 -5.44 8.29
C GLU A 54 -2.19 -4.45 8.40
N GLY A 55 -1.91 -3.24 8.90
CA GLY A 55 -2.88 -2.14 8.90
C GLY A 55 -3.41 -1.86 7.50
N HIS A 56 -2.55 -1.69 6.51
CA HIS A 56 -2.99 -1.47 5.13
C HIS A 56 -3.86 -2.60 4.59
N ILE A 57 -3.49 -3.86 4.83
CA ILE A 57 -4.32 -5.02 4.41
C ILE A 57 -5.68 -4.96 5.10
N SER A 58 -5.68 -4.71 6.42
CA SER A 58 -6.88 -4.69 7.26
C SER A 58 -7.81 -3.51 6.99
N ALA A 59 -7.33 -2.45 6.31
CA ALA A 59 -8.17 -1.37 5.83
C ALA A 59 -9.33 -1.86 4.95
N ASN A 60 -9.15 -2.97 4.23
CA ASN A 60 -10.22 -3.58 3.45
C ASN A 60 -11.37 -4.08 4.33
N TYR A 61 -11.10 -4.61 5.52
CA TYR A 61 -12.14 -5.15 6.40
C TYR A 61 -13.10 -4.08 6.96
N ILE A 62 -12.71 -2.81 6.92
CA ILE A 62 -13.54 -1.69 7.40
C ILE A 62 -14.81 -1.55 6.55
N GLU A 63 -14.68 -1.69 5.24
CA GLU A 63 -15.77 -1.52 4.28
C GLU A 63 -16.25 -2.85 3.69
N HIS A 64 -15.47 -3.92 3.84
CA HIS A 64 -15.74 -5.24 3.30
C HIS A 64 -15.70 -6.30 4.41
N PRO A 65 -16.67 -6.30 5.35
CA PRO A 65 -16.72 -7.28 6.43
C PRO A 65 -16.90 -8.72 5.93
N GLU A 66 -17.36 -8.88 4.69
CA GLU A 66 -17.49 -10.18 4.00
C GLU A 66 -16.15 -10.72 3.45
N LEU A 67 -15.10 -9.89 3.42
CA LEU A 67 -13.78 -10.32 2.97
C LEU A 67 -13.09 -11.15 4.08
N GLU A 68 -13.17 -12.45 3.96
CA GLU A 68 -12.50 -13.38 4.86
C GLU A 68 -11.29 -14.03 4.18
N PRO A 69 -10.20 -14.32 4.92
CA PRO A 69 -9.10 -15.13 4.40
C PRO A 69 -9.59 -16.53 3.94
N PRO A 70 -8.90 -17.23 3.01
CA PRO A 70 -7.71 -16.74 2.33
C PRO A 70 -8.01 -15.83 1.11
N PHE A 71 -7.10 -14.89 0.86
CA PHE A 71 -7.11 -14.04 -0.34
C PHE A 71 -5.70 -13.52 -0.67
N LEU A 72 -5.50 -13.01 -1.89
CA LEU A 72 -4.30 -12.28 -2.24
C LEU A 72 -4.50 -10.78 -2.06
N CYS A 73 -3.45 -10.09 -1.63
CA CYS A 73 -3.45 -8.63 -1.49
C CYS A 73 -2.20 -8.02 -2.13
N LEU A 74 -2.40 -7.09 -3.06
CA LEU A 74 -1.34 -6.20 -3.52
C LEU A 74 -1.27 -4.98 -2.60
N VAL A 75 -0.25 -4.91 -1.77
CA VAL A 75 0.04 -3.74 -0.94
C VAL A 75 1.01 -2.85 -1.70
N ALA A 76 0.55 -1.68 -2.14
CA ALA A 76 1.36 -0.72 -2.89
C ALA A 76 1.27 0.68 -2.25
N SER A 77 2.38 1.17 -1.74
CA SER A 77 2.49 2.45 -1.03
C SER A 77 3.73 3.23 -1.45
N GLY A 78 4.02 4.33 -0.79
CA GLY A 78 5.24 5.11 -1.01
C GLY A 78 6.53 4.36 -0.69
N GLY A 79 6.50 3.46 0.30
CA GLY A 79 7.68 2.71 0.76
C GLY A 79 7.65 1.21 0.45
N HIS A 80 6.51 0.65 0.09
CA HIS A 80 6.34 -0.79 -0.06
C HIS A 80 5.57 -1.15 -1.33
N THR A 81 6.00 -2.23 -1.99
CA THR A 81 5.22 -2.92 -3.01
C THR A 81 5.37 -4.41 -2.77
N HIS A 82 4.34 -5.02 -2.21
CA HIS A 82 4.30 -6.43 -1.83
C HIS A 82 3.08 -7.11 -2.42
N LEU A 83 3.26 -8.31 -2.92
CA LEU A 83 2.18 -9.24 -3.20
C LEU A 83 2.11 -10.26 -2.07
N VAL A 84 1.01 -10.27 -1.34
CA VAL A 84 0.85 -11.01 -0.09
C VAL A 84 -0.29 -12.02 -0.21
N CYS A 85 -0.04 -13.26 0.20
CA CYS A 85 -1.08 -14.23 0.48
C CYS A 85 -1.51 -14.08 1.95
N VAL A 86 -2.74 -13.65 2.17
CA VAL A 86 -3.37 -13.61 3.47
C VAL A 86 -4.01 -14.97 3.70
N LYS A 87 -3.36 -15.82 4.49
CA LYS A 87 -3.80 -17.20 4.75
C LYS A 87 -4.90 -17.28 5.81
N ASP A 88 -4.82 -16.39 6.79
CA ASP A 88 -5.72 -16.26 7.92
C ASP A 88 -5.54 -14.86 8.51
N TYR A 89 -6.39 -14.41 9.40
CA TYR A 89 -6.17 -13.17 10.15
C TYR A 89 -4.84 -13.23 10.89
N GLY A 90 -3.99 -12.22 10.65
CA GLY A 90 -2.63 -12.16 11.22
C GLY A 90 -1.63 -13.18 10.63
N LYS A 91 -1.96 -13.94 9.58
CA LYS A 91 -1.07 -14.92 8.95
C LYS A 91 -0.81 -14.59 7.49
N TYR A 92 0.38 -14.14 7.21
CA TYR A 92 0.78 -13.60 5.91
C TYR A 92 1.95 -14.38 5.30
N GLU A 93 1.96 -14.49 3.98
CA GLU A 93 3.09 -14.96 3.19
C GLU A 93 3.36 -13.96 2.08
N ILE A 94 4.58 -13.41 2.04
CA ILE A 94 5.01 -12.53 0.96
C ILE A 94 5.39 -13.41 -0.24
N LEU A 95 4.63 -13.32 -1.32
CA LEU A 95 4.89 -14.03 -2.57
C LEU A 95 5.88 -13.27 -3.46
N GLY A 96 5.81 -11.93 -3.43
CA GLY A 96 6.68 -11.06 -4.19
C GLY A 96 6.79 -9.69 -3.54
N ARG A 97 7.89 -9.01 -3.82
CA ARG A 97 8.16 -7.65 -3.34
C ARG A 97 8.98 -6.86 -4.34
N THR A 98 8.99 -5.55 -4.20
CA THR A 98 9.92 -4.76 -5.00
C THR A 98 11.36 -5.03 -4.60
N ARG A 99 12.24 -5.05 -5.59
CA ARG A 99 13.70 -5.22 -5.41
C ARG A 99 14.44 -3.88 -5.32
N ASP A 100 13.74 -2.80 -5.65
CA ASP A 100 14.28 -1.44 -5.68
C ASP A 100 13.23 -0.41 -5.24
N ASP A 101 12.97 0.63 -6.05
CA ASP A 101 11.96 1.64 -5.73
C ASP A 101 10.57 1.00 -5.54
N ALA A 102 9.81 1.42 -4.54
CA ALA A 102 8.39 1.10 -4.46
C ALA A 102 7.60 1.81 -5.56
N ALA A 103 6.43 1.27 -5.91
CA ALA A 103 5.59 1.89 -6.95
C ALA A 103 5.28 3.35 -6.63
N GLY A 104 4.84 3.67 -5.40
CA GLY A 104 4.54 5.05 -5.00
C GLY A 104 5.76 5.96 -5.04
N GLU A 105 6.93 5.47 -4.65
CA GLU A 105 8.19 6.20 -4.75
C GLU A 105 8.53 6.54 -6.22
N ALA A 106 8.30 5.60 -7.14
CA ALA A 106 8.49 5.84 -8.57
C ALA A 106 7.53 6.92 -9.09
N TYR A 107 6.26 6.91 -8.67
CA TYR A 107 5.30 7.98 -8.96
C TYR A 107 5.79 9.34 -8.45
N ASP A 108 6.28 9.44 -7.22
CA ASP A 108 6.76 10.69 -6.64
C ASP A 108 8.00 11.24 -7.38
N LYS A 109 8.94 10.36 -7.75
CA LYS A 109 10.15 10.72 -8.46
C LYS A 109 9.84 11.20 -9.89
N VAL A 110 8.94 10.52 -10.61
CA VAL A 110 8.51 10.91 -11.96
C VAL A 110 7.71 12.22 -11.91
N ALA A 111 6.77 12.36 -10.98
CA ALA A 111 6.01 13.60 -10.81
C ALA A 111 6.93 14.82 -10.59
N ARG A 112 7.97 14.67 -9.77
CA ARG A 112 8.97 15.72 -9.56
C ARG A 112 9.72 16.05 -10.84
N ALA A 113 10.11 15.04 -11.63
CA ALA A 113 10.86 15.21 -12.86
C ALA A 113 10.07 15.97 -13.95
N ILE A 114 8.74 15.78 -14.01
CA ILE A 114 7.86 16.50 -14.95
C ILE A 114 7.23 17.78 -14.34
N GLY A 115 7.73 18.22 -13.16
CA GLY A 115 7.35 19.52 -12.57
C GLY A 115 6.05 19.51 -11.74
N LEU A 116 5.46 18.34 -11.42
CA LEU A 116 4.22 18.27 -10.65
C LEU A 116 4.43 18.38 -9.13
N GLY A 117 5.65 18.10 -8.63
CA GLY A 117 5.97 18.12 -7.20
C GLY A 117 5.36 16.95 -6.42
N TYR A 118 5.18 17.13 -5.10
CA TYR A 118 4.72 16.11 -4.14
C TYR A 118 3.31 16.46 -3.59
N PRO A 119 2.45 15.48 -3.25
CA PRO A 119 2.56 14.05 -3.54
C PRO A 119 2.38 13.76 -5.03
N GLY A 120 3.18 12.82 -5.57
CA GLY A 120 3.24 12.56 -7.01
C GLY A 120 2.10 11.70 -7.53
N GLY A 121 1.72 10.65 -6.80
CA GLY A 121 0.71 9.68 -7.23
C GLY A 121 -0.60 10.33 -7.69
N PRO A 122 -1.29 11.12 -6.86
CA PRO A 122 -2.56 11.76 -7.23
C PRO A 122 -2.43 12.76 -8.39
N LYS A 123 -1.27 13.42 -8.50
CA LYS A 123 -1.02 14.40 -9.57
C LYS A 123 -0.79 13.73 -10.91
N ILE A 124 -0.04 12.64 -10.93
CA ILE A 124 0.13 11.80 -12.13
C ILE A 124 -1.20 11.19 -12.54
N ASP A 125 -1.96 10.59 -11.60
CA ASP A 125 -3.25 9.98 -11.91
C ASP A 125 -4.23 10.99 -12.55
N ARG A 126 -4.19 12.24 -12.10
CA ARG A 126 -5.01 13.31 -12.66
C ARG A 126 -4.59 13.71 -14.08
N ILE A 127 -3.31 14.06 -14.28
CA ILE A 127 -2.82 14.57 -15.57
C ILE A 127 -2.76 13.46 -16.63
N ALA A 128 -2.54 12.21 -16.24
CA ALA A 128 -2.52 11.07 -17.13
C ALA A 128 -3.84 10.85 -17.89
N ARG A 129 -4.95 11.37 -17.38
CA ARG A 129 -6.26 11.31 -18.06
C ARG A 129 -6.34 12.20 -19.30
N GLU A 130 -5.47 13.21 -19.39
CA GLU A 130 -5.38 14.17 -20.49
C GLU A 130 -4.36 13.72 -21.54
N GLY A 131 -3.48 12.79 -21.20
CA GLY A 131 -2.38 12.32 -22.05
C GLY A 131 -2.71 11.04 -22.82
N ASN A 132 -1.89 10.75 -23.82
CA ASN A 132 -1.92 9.50 -24.57
C ASN A 132 -1.05 8.42 -23.90
N PRO A 133 -1.63 7.31 -23.39
CA PRO A 133 -0.87 6.25 -22.74
C PRO A 133 0.06 5.45 -23.67
N ASP A 134 -0.08 5.65 -24.99
CA ASP A 134 0.73 5.00 -26.02
C ASP A 134 1.74 5.95 -26.70
N ALA A 135 1.83 7.20 -26.24
CA ALA A 135 2.74 8.22 -26.81
C ALA A 135 4.21 7.81 -26.64
N ILE A 136 4.56 7.18 -25.50
CA ILE A 136 5.94 6.79 -25.19
C ILE A 136 5.95 5.34 -24.71
N LYS A 137 6.70 4.50 -25.42
CA LYS A 137 6.84 3.10 -25.02
C LYS A 137 7.94 2.94 -23.97
N PHE A 138 7.57 3.01 -22.71
CA PHE A 138 8.49 2.73 -21.61
C PHE A 138 8.68 1.22 -21.40
N PRO A 139 9.88 0.78 -20.94
CA PRO A 139 10.15 -0.62 -20.69
C PRO A 139 9.36 -1.13 -19.47
N LYS A 140 8.89 -2.37 -19.55
CA LYS A 140 8.41 -3.09 -18.36
C LYS A 140 9.59 -3.78 -17.70
N ALA A 141 9.77 -3.59 -16.41
CA ALA A 141 10.83 -4.27 -15.68
C ALA A 141 10.42 -5.72 -15.38
N ASN A 142 11.20 -6.66 -15.87
CA ASN A 142 11.17 -8.05 -15.42
C ASN A 142 12.30 -8.28 -14.41
N VAL A 143 11.99 -9.00 -13.34
CA VAL A 143 12.98 -9.43 -12.35
C VAL A 143 13.31 -10.88 -12.62
N ASP A 144 14.56 -11.12 -13.05
CA ASP A 144 15.02 -12.47 -13.37
C ASP A 144 14.99 -13.38 -12.14
N GLY A 145 14.48 -14.60 -12.32
CA GLY A 145 14.45 -15.62 -11.27
C GLY A 145 13.41 -15.41 -10.15
N ALA A 146 12.61 -14.34 -10.18
CA ALA A 146 11.62 -14.06 -9.17
C ALA A 146 10.24 -13.71 -9.79
N LYS A 147 9.40 -14.72 -9.91
CA LYS A 147 8.14 -14.69 -10.67
C LYS A 147 7.22 -13.52 -10.31
N TYR A 148 7.11 -13.18 -9.03
CA TYR A 148 6.16 -12.19 -8.54
C TYR A 148 6.83 -10.90 -8.04
N ASP A 149 8.16 -10.81 -8.07
CA ASP A 149 8.85 -9.62 -7.64
C ASP A 149 8.71 -8.47 -8.63
N PHE A 150 8.75 -7.25 -8.10
CA PHE A 150 8.62 -6.00 -8.84
C PHE A 150 9.96 -5.26 -8.92
N SER A 151 10.07 -4.38 -9.90
CA SER A 151 11.14 -3.38 -10.02
C SER A 151 10.59 -2.16 -10.74
N PHE A 152 10.89 -0.97 -10.24
CA PHE A 152 10.44 0.30 -10.82
C PHE A 152 11.58 1.29 -11.08
N SER A 153 12.80 1.01 -10.59
CA SER A 153 13.95 1.91 -10.78
C SER A 153 14.35 2.03 -12.26
N GLY A 154 14.28 0.94 -13.01
CA GLY A 154 14.53 0.92 -14.45
C GLY A 154 13.52 1.76 -15.23
N LEU A 155 12.24 1.64 -14.89
CA LEU A 155 11.16 2.44 -15.49
C LEU A 155 11.35 3.93 -15.21
N LYS A 156 11.59 4.28 -13.92
CA LYS A 156 11.91 5.66 -13.54
C LYS A 156 13.10 6.20 -14.34
N SER A 157 14.19 5.44 -14.45
CA SER A 157 15.37 5.85 -15.20
C SER A 157 15.07 6.07 -16.68
N ALA A 158 14.23 5.22 -17.29
CA ALA A 158 13.79 5.38 -18.68
C ALA A 158 13.03 6.70 -18.89
N VAL A 159 12.12 7.06 -17.95
CA VAL A 159 11.41 8.35 -18.00
C VAL A 159 12.39 9.53 -17.90
N LEU A 160 13.31 9.49 -16.94
CA LEU A 160 14.31 10.55 -16.77
C LEU A 160 15.21 10.71 -18.01
N ASN A 161 15.64 9.59 -18.60
CA ASN A 161 16.44 9.59 -19.82
C ASN A 161 15.66 10.18 -21.01
N TYR A 162 14.37 9.85 -21.15
CA TYR A 162 13.51 10.44 -22.16
C TYR A 162 13.42 11.96 -22.02
N ILE A 163 13.12 12.46 -20.83
CA ILE A 163 13.03 13.89 -20.54
C ILE A 163 14.36 14.59 -20.84
N ASN A 164 15.48 14.02 -20.40
CA ASN A 164 16.81 14.59 -20.67
C ASN A 164 17.14 14.56 -22.16
N GLY A 165 16.77 13.51 -22.88
CA GLY A 165 16.95 13.42 -24.34
C GLY A 165 16.20 14.53 -25.08
N CYS A 166 14.93 14.78 -24.72
CA CYS A 166 14.18 15.91 -25.29
C CYS A 166 14.85 17.25 -25.01
N LYS A 167 15.28 17.51 -23.77
CA LYS A 167 15.96 18.73 -23.38
C LYS A 167 17.29 18.97 -24.17
N MET A 168 18.08 17.91 -24.34
CA MET A 168 19.35 17.98 -25.08
C MET A 168 19.13 18.27 -26.56
N LYS A 169 18.03 17.84 -27.15
CA LYS A 169 17.67 18.08 -28.55
C LYS A 169 16.91 19.40 -28.74
N GLY A 170 16.55 20.11 -27.68
CA GLY A 170 15.68 21.28 -27.74
C GLY A 170 14.22 20.94 -28.11
N GLU A 171 13.82 19.70 -27.95
CA GLU A 171 12.46 19.23 -28.21
C GLU A 171 11.57 19.45 -26.96
N SER A 172 10.32 19.85 -27.16
CA SER A 172 9.31 19.88 -26.09
C SER A 172 8.75 18.49 -25.85
N PHE A 173 8.31 18.25 -24.65
CA PHE A 173 7.53 17.05 -24.31
C PHE A 173 6.23 17.45 -23.61
N ASP A 174 5.21 16.63 -23.75
CA ASP A 174 3.96 16.81 -23.01
C ASP A 174 4.03 16.04 -21.67
N PRO A 175 3.94 16.71 -20.51
CA PRO A 175 3.88 16.05 -19.22
C PRO A 175 2.70 15.08 -19.06
N ALA A 176 1.59 15.34 -19.74
CA ALA A 176 0.42 14.46 -19.70
C ALA A 176 0.69 13.12 -20.40
N ASP A 177 1.35 13.15 -21.55
CA ASP A 177 1.76 11.95 -22.29
C ASP A 177 2.78 11.11 -21.51
N ILE A 178 3.75 11.78 -20.88
CA ILE A 178 4.72 11.09 -19.99
C ILE A 178 3.99 10.43 -18.82
N ALA A 179 3.09 11.16 -18.15
CA ALA A 179 2.33 10.65 -17.02
C ALA A 179 1.45 9.46 -17.41
N ALA A 180 0.74 9.55 -18.52
CA ALA A 180 -0.13 8.49 -19.04
C ALA A 180 0.66 7.23 -19.42
N SER A 181 1.76 7.40 -20.17
CA SER A 181 2.61 6.28 -20.60
C SER A 181 3.34 5.60 -19.42
N PHE A 182 3.83 6.40 -18.46
CA PHE A 182 4.44 5.90 -17.24
C PHE A 182 3.42 5.13 -16.39
N GLN A 183 2.25 5.72 -16.12
CA GLN A 183 1.19 5.09 -15.34
C GLN A 183 0.73 3.77 -15.96
N LYS A 184 0.55 3.73 -17.29
CA LYS A 184 0.24 2.50 -18.02
C LYS A 184 1.28 1.41 -17.75
N ALA A 185 2.57 1.72 -17.88
CA ALA A 185 3.65 0.74 -17.65
C ALA A 185 3.66 0.21 -16.21
N VAL A 186 3.45 1.06 -15.19
CA VAL A 186 3.35 0.64 -13.79
C VAL A 186 2.14 -0.26 -13.58
N VAL A 187 0.96 0.16 -14.03
CA VAL A 187 -0.30 -0.56 -13.83
C VAL A 187 -0.26 -1.93 -14.51
N GLU A 188 0.26 -2.01 -15.73
CA GLU A 188 0.39 -3.28 -16.44
C GLU A 188 1.25 -4.29 -15.66
N VAL A 189 2.38 -3.88 -15.11
CA VAL A 189 3.26 -4.77 -14.32
C VAL A 189 2.57 -5.21 -13.04
N LEU A 190 1.91 -4.30 -12.32
CA LEU A 190 1.19 -4.63 -11.08
C LEU A 190 0.07 -5.62 -11.34
N VAL A 191 -0.76 -5.39 -12.37
CA VAL A 191 -1.88 -6.27 -12.72
C VAL A 191 -1.40 -7.62 -13.22
N GLU A 192 -0.42 -7.65 -14.13
CA GLU A 192 0.09 -8.89 -14.73
C GLU A 192 0.61 -9.86 -13.66
N LYS A 193 1.50 -9.38 -12.76
CA LYS A 193 2.06 -10.21 -11.69
C LYS A 193 1.02 -10.62 -10.64
N SER A 194 0.08 -9.74 -10.34
CA SER A 194 -1.02 -10.03 -9.42
C SER A 194 -1.94 -11.13 -9.95
N MET A 195 -2.31 -11.06 -11.22
CA MET A 195 -3.17 -12.06 -11.85
C MET A 195 -2.44 -13.39 -12.05
N GLN A 196 -1.15 -13.36 -12.38
CA GLN A 196 -0.35 -14.57 -12.45
C GLN A 196 -0.31 -15.30 -11.11
N ALA A 197 -0.14 -14.57 -10.00
CA ALA A 197 -0.18 -15.19 -8.67
C ALA A 197 -1.58 -15.71 -8.33
N ALA A 198 -2.64 -14.97 -8.69
CA ALA A 198 -4.01 -15.42 -8.44
C ALA A 198 -4.33 -16.74 -9.18
N GLU A 199 -3.84 -16.91 -10.39
CA GLU A 199 -3.96 -18.16 -11.16
C GLU A 199 -3.15 -19.28 -10.52
N ASP A 200 -1.87 -19.06 -10.23
CA ASP A 200 -0.96 -20.07 -9.67
C ASP A 200 -1.41 -20.59 -8.29
N TYR A 201 -1.98 -19.71 -7.47
CA TYR A 201 -2.50 -20.05 -6.15
C TYR A 201 -4.00 -20.41 -6.16
N SER A 202 -4.64 -20.42 -7.32
CA SER A 202 -6.09 -20.69 -7.49
C SER A 202 -6.97 -19.81 -6.59
N MET A 203 -6.56 -18.56 -6.37
CA MET A 203 -7.28 -17.62 -5.50
C MET A 203 -8.50 -17.03 -6.18
N ARG A 204 -9.60 -16.92 -5.43
CA ARG A 204 -10.88 -16.40 -5.90
C ARG A 204 -11.21 -15.02 -5.34
N LYS A 205 -10.41 -14.53 -4.41
CA LYS A 205 -10.52 -13.19 -3.80
C LYS A 205 -9.20 -12.47 -3.93
N PHE A 206 -9.25 -11.23 -4.36
CA PHE A 206 -8.08 -10.36 -4.54
C PHE A 206 -8.37 -8.96 -3.98
N ALA A 207 -7.48 -8.43 -3.17
CA ALA A 207 -7.57 -7.09 -2.63
C ALA A 207 -6.38 -6.22 -3.05
N ILE A 208 -6.57 -4.90 -3.06
CA ILE A 208 -5.48 -3.94 -3.13
C ILE A 208 -5.48 -3.07 -1.88
N ALA A 209 -4.30 -2.60 -1.46
CA ALA A 209 -4.12 -1.79 -0.27
C ALA A 209 -2.93 -0.82 -0.40
N GLY A 210 -2.85 0.16 0.48
CA GLY A 210 -1.81 1.19 0.47
C GLY A 210 -2.17 2.38 -0.43
N GLY A 211 -1.39 3.46 -0.33
CA GLY A 211 -1.70 4.74 -1.00
C GLY A 211 -1.87 4.64 -2.51
N VAL A 212 -1.13 3.74 -3.20
CA VAL A 212 -1.26 3.51 -4.65
C VAL A 212 -2.57 2.82 -5.00
N ALA A 213 -3.22 2.12 -4.05
CA ALA A 213 -4.56 1.56 -4.25
C ALA A 213 -5.64 2.64 -4.50
N SER A 214 -5.38 3.91 -4.22
CA SER A 214 -6.27 5.02 -4.60
C SER A 214 -6.19 5.41 -6.08
N ASN A 215 -5.17 4.92 -6.82
CA ASN A 215 -4.97 5.24 -8.22
C ASN A 215 -6.09 4.67 -9.09
N THR A 216 -6.75 5.53 -9.86
CA THR A 216 -7.94 5.19 -10.66
C THR A 216 -7.63 4.16 -11.75
N ALA A 217 -6.50 4.34 -12.45
CA ALA A 217 -6.12 3.43 -13.53
C ALA A 217 -5.81 2.03 -13.00
N LEU A 218 -5.15 1.93 -11.83
CA LEU A 218 -4.88 0.65 -11.18
C LEU A 218 -6.19 -0.06 -10.78
N ARG A 219 -7.13 0.66 -10.15
CA ARG A 219 -8.43 0.10 -9.76
C ARG A 219 -9.19 -0.46 -10.96
N THR A 220 -9.36 0.37 -11.98
CA THR A 220 -10.09 -0.02 -13.19
C THR A 220 -9.44 -1.22 -13.89
N ALA A 221 -8.12 -1.22 -14.02
CA ALA A 221 -7.41 -2.32 -14.68
C ALA A 221 -7.47 -3.62 -13.85
N MET A 222 -7.37 -3.52 -12.52
CA MET A 222 -7.44 -4.68 -11.63
C MET A 222 -8.85 -5.26 -11.60
N GLU A 223 -9.89 -4.42 -11.51
CA GLU A 223 -11.29 -4.83 -11.56
C GLU A 223 -11.60 -5.59 -12.86
N ALA A 224 -11.19 -5.03 -14.00
CA ALA A 224 -11.37 -5.69 -15.30
C ALA A 224 -10.62 -7.02 -15.41
N ALA A 225 -9.41 -7.10 -14.86
CA ALA A 225 -8.61 -8.31 -14.88
C ALA A 225 -9.16 -9.41 -13.97
N CYS A 226 -9.68 -9.04 -12.79
CA CYS A 226 -10.35 -9.94 -11.85
C CYS A 226 -11.67 -10.46 -12.44
N ALA A 227 -12.50 -9.56 -13.00
CA ALA A 227 -13.78 -9.92 -13.61
C ALA A 227 -13.63 -10.97 -14.73
N LYS A 228 -12.61 -10.81 -15.60
CA LYS A 228 -12.30 -11.78 -16.66
C LYS A 228 -11.96 -13.18 -16.14
N ARG A 229 -11.55 -13.31 -14.86
CA ARG A 229 -11.13 -14.55 -14.22
C ARG A 229 -12.13 -15.08 -13.20
N GLY A 230 -13.24 -14.40 -13.00
CA GLY A 230 -14.20 -14.73 -11.95
C GLY A 230 -13.64 -14.59 -10.53
N ILE A 231 -12.73 -13.63 -10.34
CA ILE A 231 -12.11 -13.30 -9.04
C ILE A 231 -12.89 -12.13 -8.45
N GLN A 232 -13.28 -12.24 -7.18
CA GLN A 232 -13.88 -11.13 -6.44
C GLN A 232 -12.79 -10.11 -6.10
N PHE A 233 -13.03 -8.84 -6.44
CA PHE A 233 -12.09 -7.75 -6.24
C PHE A 233 -12.53 -6.84 -5.11
N TYR A 234 -11.59 -6.48 -4.23
CA TYR A 234 -11.80 -5.63 -3.06
C TYR A 234 -10.77 -4.50 -3.02
N HIS A 235 -11.21 -3.33 -2.63
CA HIS A 235 -10.34 -2.19 -2.38
C HIS A 235 -10.98 -1.24 -1.36
N PRO A 236 -10.22 -0.61 -0.47
CA PRO A 236 -10.78 0.38 0.44
C PRO A 236 -11.08 1.69 -0.28
N SER A 237 -11.98 2.50 0.27
CA SER A 237 -12.19 3.88 -0.17
C SER A 237 -10.89 4.69 -0.08
N PRO A 238 -10.70 5.74 -0.89
CA PRO A 238 -9.47 6.54 -0.90
C PRO A 238 -9.02 7.03 0.46
N ILE A 239 -9.96 7.33 1.36
CA ILE A 239 -9.69 7.79 2.73
C ILE A 239 -8.94 6.74 3.57
N TYR A 240 -9.16 5.44 3.31
CA TYR A 240 -8.50 4.34 4.03
C TYR A 240 -7.28 3.78 3.29
N CYS A 241 -6.97 4.25 2.08
CA CYS A 241 -5.79 3.80 1.33
C CYS A 241 -4.49 4.37 1.88
N THR A 242 -4.49 5.63 2.34
CA THR A 242 -3.33 6.27 2.96
C THR A 242 -3.25 5.94 4.44
N ASP A 243 -2.12 6.28 5.08
CA ASP A 243 -1.93 6.06 6.52
C ASP A 243 -3.05 6.70 7.34
N ASN A 244 -3.69 5.91 8.17
CA ASN A 244 -4.80 6.35 9.01
C ASN A 244 -4.91 5.47 10.27
N ALA A 245 -5.55 5.98 11.32
CA ALA A 245 -5.72 5.22 12.56
C ALA A 245 -6.74 4.09 12.45
N ALA A 246 -7.75 4.22 11.59
CA ALA A 246 -8.79 3.18 11.44
C ALA A 246 -8.21 1.86 10.91
N MET A 247 -7.24 1.92 9.97
CA MET A 247 -6.57 0.72 9.47
C MET A 247 -5.78 -0.01 10.57
N ILE A 248 -5.18 0.75 11.50
CA ILE A 248 -4.45 0.19 12.64
C ILE A 248 -5.44 -0.36 13.67
N GLY A 249 -6.56 0.31 13.90
CA GLY A 249 -7.64 -0.20 14.71
C GLY A 249 -8.22 -1.52 14.18
N ALA A 250 -8.43 -1.62 12.86
CA ALA A 250 -8.92 -2.84 12.23
C ALA A 250 -7.93 -4.01 12.39
N ALA A 251 -6.63 -3.80 12.14
CA ALA A 251 -5.62 -4.83 12.38
C ALA A 251 -5.53 -5.19 13.87
N GLY A 252 -5.52 -4.18 14.75
CA GLY A 252 -5.50 -4.37 16.20
C GLY A 252 -6.69 -5.14 16.74
N PHE A 253 -7.86 -5.00 16.13
CA PHE A 253 -9.05 -5.76 16.49
C PHE A 253 -8.85 -7.26 16.29
N TYR A 254 -8.36 -7.68 15.13
CA TYR A 254 -8.10 -9.10 14.87
C TYR A 254 -6.96 -9.65 15.74
N GLU A 255 -5.91 -8.85 15.98
CA GLU A 255 -4.85 -9.20 16.93
C GLU A 255 -5.40 -9.36 18.36
N TYR A 256 -6.27 -8.45 18.79
CA TYR A 256 -6.92 -8.51 20.07
C TYR A 256 -7.78 -9.77 20.22
N LEU A 257 -8.58 -10.13 19.21
CA LEU A 257 -9.39 -11.35 19.18
C LEU A 257 -8.53 -12.63 19.21
N ALA A 258 -7.37 -12.59 18.55
CA ALA A 258 -6.39 -13.68 18.58
C ALA A 258 -5.67 -13.83 19.94
N GLY A 259 -5.95 -12.94 20.89
CA GLY A 259 -5.36 -12.97 22.23
C GLY A 259 -4.05 -12.23 22.33
N THR A 260 -3.58 -11.52 21.29
CA THR A 260 -2.34 -10.75 21.32
C THR A 260 -2.44 -9.62 22.34
N ARG A 261 -1.49 -9.60 23.27
CA ARG A 261 -1.32 -8.56 24.29
C ARG A 261 0.17 -8.28 24.44
N HIS A 262 0.55 -7.01 24.40
CA HIS A 262 1.93 -6.59 24.59
C HIS A 262 2.14 -6.02 25.98
N GLY A 263 3.33 -6.27 26.52
CA GLY A 263 3.78 -5.68 27.78
C GLY A 263 4.29 -4.25 27.61
N TRP A 264 4.72 -3.66 28.72
CA TRP A 264 5.29 -2.31 28.75
C TRP A 264 6.69 -2.24 28.13
N ASP A 265 7.26 -3.38 27.76
CA ASP A 265 8.52 -3.53 27.03
C ASP A 265 8.36 -3.39 25.51
N LEU A 266 7.12 -3.33 24.97
CA LEU A 266 6.87 -3.07 23.54
C LEU A 266 7.69 -1.86 23.09
N ASN A 267 8.44 -2.00 22.01
CA ASN A 267 9.30 -0.94 21.50
C ASN A 267 9.19 -0.81 19.97
N ALA A 268 9.69 0.30 19.46
CA ALA A 268 9.74 0.52 18.01
C ALA A 268 10.68 -0.47 17.33
N VAL A 269 10.21 -1.10 16.24
CA VAL A 269 10.98 -2.01 15.39
C VAL A 269 10.94 -1.49 13.94
N PRO A 270 11.89 -0.59 13.56
CA PRO A 270 11.85 0.12 12.28
C PRO A 270 11.84 -0.77 11.04
N ASN A 271 12.46 -1.95 11.14
CA ASN A 271 12.60 -2.92 10.05
C ASN A 271 11.79 -4.20 10.28
N LEU A 272 10.69 -4.11 11.03
CA LEU A 272 9.82 -5.26 11.30
C LEU A 272 9.34 -5.87 9.99
N LYS A 273 9.49 -7.18 9.84
CA LYS A 273 9.03 -7.88 8.65
C LYS A 273 7.59 -8.33 8.83
N LEU A 274 6.83 -8.32 7.73
CA LEU A 274 5.46 -8.79 7.73
C LEU A 274 5.39 -10.24 8.19
N GLY A 275 4.55 -10.50 9.21
CA GLY A 275 4.42 -11.81 9.85
C GLY A 275 5.41 -12.07 10.99
N GLU A 276 6.37 -11.18 11.27
CA GLU A 276 7.17 -11.19 12.51
C GLU A 276 6.42 -10.44 13.63
N ARG A 277 6.59 -10.90 14.86
CA ARG A 277 5.92 -10.36 16.05
C ARG A 277 6.90 -10.21 17.22
#